data_a84bd36c655c890e19ffc8e91cc28422
#
_entry.id   a84bd36c655c890e19ffc8e91cc28422
#
_cell.length_a   1.000
_cell.length_b   1.000
_cell.length_c   1.000
_cell.angle_alpha   90.00
_cell.angle_beta   90.00
_cell.angle_gamma   90.00
#
_symmetry.space_group_name_H-M   'P 1'
#
loop_
_entity.id
_entity.type
_entity.pdbx_description
1 polymer ?
#
loop_
_entity_poly.entity_id
_entity_poly.type
_entity_poly.pdbx_seq_one_letter_code
_entity_poly.pdbx_strand_id
1 'polypeptide(L)'
;LQPAGEYLGEDYYRAGGVPKVMQELMDAGKLNNSAMTVTGKTMGENLEADRAAAPYVNRDVIRAYNNPMMAKAGFVVLSGNLFDSAVMKTSVIDEKFRGRYLSTPGDEDAFEARAIVFEGPEDYHARINDPSLEITAQSILVIRGNGPVGYPGSAEVVNMTPPDALAAEGIEDLACMGDGRQSGTSGSPSILNASPESAVGGGLAILETGDQVRVDLNKRTVDVMLPTEEIEKRKAAWKANFPGSQTPWEEIYRSMVGQLETGACLEPATMFVNVIEERGESRDSH
;
A
#
# COMPACT_ATOMS: atom_id res chain seq x y z
N LEU A 1 17.30 1.96 4.95
CA LEU A 1 16.73 2.30 6.26
C LEU A 1 15.82 1.18 6.74
N GLN A 2 15.69 1.01 8.06
CA GLN A 2 14.73 0.06 8.59
C GLN A 2 13.30 0.42 8.14
N PRO A 3 12.41 -0.58 7.91
CA PRO A 3 12.63 -2.02 8.11
C PRO A 3 13.36 -2.74 6.97
N ALA A 4 13.56 -2.12 5.81
CA ALA A 4 14.17 -2.76 4.64
C ALA A 4 15.71 -2.78 4.66
N GLY A 5 16.35 -2.03 5.54
CA GLY A 5 17.79 -1.89 5.68
C GLY A 5 18.22 -1.78 7.15
N GLU A 6 19.52 -1.64 7.38
CA GLU A 6 20.12 -1.69 8.72
C GLU A 6 20.09 -0.36 9.47
N TYR A 7 20.08 0.77 8.76
CA TYR A 7 20.26 2.11 9.32
C TYR A 7 18.96 2.73 9.81
N LEU A 8 19.05 3.56 10.85
CA LEU A 8 17.94 4.34 11.40
C LEU A 8 17.77 5.68 10.69
N GLY A 9 16.68 6.39 11.00
CA GLY A 9 16.39 7.73 10.47
C GLY A 9 17.45 8.77 10.86
N GLU A 10 18.09 8.63 12.03
CA GLU A 10 19.19 9.50 12.47
C GLU A 10 20.44 9.32 11.58
N ASP A 11 20.80 8.08 11.25
CA ASP A 11 21.93 7.78 10.35
C ASP A 11 21.68 8.39 8.96
N TYR A 12 20.44 8.27 8.49
CA TYR A 12 19.99 8.86 7.22
C TYR A 12 20.12 10.39 7.23
N TYR A 13 19.66 11.04 8.28
CA TYR A 13 19.81 12.49 8.44
C TYR A 13 21.28 12.90 8.42
N ARG A 14 22.14 12.22 9.19
CA ARG A 14 23.58 12.50 9.25
C ARG A 14 24.31 12.19 7.94
N ALA A 15 23.80 11.28 7.14
CA ALA A 15 24.32 10.98 5.80
C ALA A 15 23.99 12.04 4.74
N GLY A 16 23.16 13.02 5.08
CA GLY A 16 22.73 14.11 4.21
C GLY A 16 21.24 14.13 3.90
N GLY A 17 20.48 13.15 4.35
CA GLY A 17 19.01 13.11 4.34
C GLY A 17 18.36 13.21 2.97
N VAL A 18 17.13 13.71 2.95
CA VAL A 18 16.31 13.86 1.75
C VAL A 18 17.00 14.64 0.63
N PRO A 19 17.69 15.78 0.90
CA PRO A 19 18.36 16.51 -0.18
C PRO A 19 19.37 15.67 -0.97
N LYS A 20 20.12 14.78 -0.30
CA LYS A 20 21.09 13.92 -1.00
C LYS A 20 20.43 12.85 -1.87
N VAL A 21 19.32 12.25 -1.41
CA VAL A 21 18.55 11.33 -2.24
C VAL A 21 17.98 12.05 -3.46
N MET A 22 17.44 13.26 -3.26
CA MET A 22 16.91 14.05 -4.38
C MET A 22 18.00 14.47 -5.36
N GLN A 23 19.21 14.78 -4.90
CA GLN A 23 20.36 15.06 -5.76
C GLN A 23 20.76 13.85 -6.62
N GLU A 24 20.75 12.64 -6.05
CA GLU A 24 20.96 11.40 -6.83
C GLU A 24 19.90 11.19 -7.92
N LEU A 25 18.64 11.48 -7.61
CA LEU A 25 17.56 11.42 -8.60
C LEU A 25 17.66 12.52 -9.65
N MET A 26 18.07 13.73 -9.26
CA MET A 26 18.31 14.85 -10.15
C MET A 26 19.41 14.51 -11.16
N ASP A 27 20.55 14.02 -10.69
CA ASP A 27 21.70 13.64 -11.51
C ASP A 27 21.37 12.48 -12.47
N ALA A 28 20.46 11.60 -12.07
CA ALA A 28 19.94 10.51 -12.88
C ALA A 28 18.81 10.93 -13.85
N GLY A 29 18.41 12.21 -13.87
CA GLY A 29 17.31 12.71 -14.71
C GLY A 29 15.94 12.14 -14.32
N LYS A 30 15.75 11.78 -13.04
CA LYS A 30 14.53 11.19 -12.49
C LYS A 30 13.71 12.15 -11.62
N LEU A 31 14.09 13.41 -11.59
CA LEU A 31 13.42 14.46 -10.80
C LEU A 31 12.98 15.59 -11.71
N ASN A 32 11.80 16.17 -11.44
CA ASN A 32 11.37 17.41 -12.10
C ASN A 32 12.08 18.62 -11.46
N ASN A 33 13.21 19.01 -12.05
CA ASN A 33 14.06 20.10 -11.53
C ASN A 33 13.40 21.48 -11.65
N SER A 34 12.43 21.64 -12.54
CA SER A 34 11.72 22.92 -12.77
C SER A 34 10.53 23.12 -11.86
N ALA A 35 10.15 22.11 -11.05
CA ALA A 35 9.04 22.24 -10.11
C ALA A 35 9.30 23.38 -9.12
N MET A 36 8.35 24.31 -9.02
CA MET A 36 8.42 25.43 -8.07
C MET A 36 8.20 24.95 -6.65
N THR A 37 8.96 25.48 -5.71
CA THR A 37 8.86 25.15 -4.28
C THR A 37 8.40 26.32 -3.45
N VAL A 38 8.06 26.07 -2.17
CA VAL A 38 7.65 27.11 -1.20
C VAL A 38 8.73 28.17 -0.93
N THR A 39 9.99 27.92 -1.33
CA THR A 39 11.07 28.91 -1.18
C THR A 39 11.05 29.98 -2.27
N GLY A 40 10.16 29.89 -3.26
CA GLY A 40 10.14 30.73 -4.44
C GLY A 40 11.23 30.42 -5.46
N LYS A 41 11.94 29.28 -5.26
CA LYS A 41 12.94 28.73 -6.18
C LYS A 41 12.50 27.38 -6.70
N THR A 42 13.07 26.99 -7.82
CA THR A 42 12.84 25.64 -8.37
C THR A 42 13.49 24.57 -7.49
N MET A 43 13.03 23.32 -7.66
CA MET A 43 13.63 22.17 -7.00
C MET A 43 15.12 22.05 -7.30
N GLY A 44 15.52 22.21 -8.55
CA GLY A 44 16.91 22.15 -8.97
C GLY A 44 17.78 23.23 -8.31
N GLU A 45 17.32 24.49 -8.27
CA GLU A 45 18.03 25.58 -7.62
C GLU A 45 18.26 25.34 -6.12
N ASN A 46 17.25 24.82 -5.41
CA ASN A 46 17.39 24.47 -3.99
C ASN A 46 18.40 23.33 -3.79
N LEU A 47 18.34 22.27 -4.60
CA LEU A 47 19.24 21.12 -4.48
C LEU A 47 20.69 21.47 -4.82
N GLU A 48 20.94 22.36 -5.79
CA GLU A 48 22.30 22.85 -6.07
C GLU A 48 22.84 23.73 -4.92
N ALA A 49 21.99 24.55 -4.32
CA ALA A 49 22.37 25.33 -3.14
C ALA A 49 22.72 24.41 -1.95
N ASP A 50 21.91 23.37 -1.68
CA ASP A 50 22.18 22.36 -0.66
C ASP A 50 23.47 21.57 -0.95
N ARG A 51 23.73 21.23 -2.21
CA ARG A 51 24.96 20.56 -2.63
C ARG A 51 26.21 21.37 -2.33
N ALA A 52 26.13 22.66 -2.62
CA ALA A 52 27.25 23.59 -2.36
C ALA A 52 27.48 23.79 -0.86
N ALA A 53 26.41 23.88 -0.06
CA ALA A 53 26.49 24.09 1.39
C ALA A 53 26.94 22.83 2.17
N ALA A 54 26.55 21.65 1.71
CA ALA A 54 26.80 20.36 2.37
C ALA A 54 27.19 19.27 1.34
N PRO A 55 28.42 19.26 0.84
CA PRO A 55 28.85 18.34 -0.21
C PRO A 55 28.98 16.88 0.27
N TYR A 56 29.08 16.66 1.56
CA TYR A 56 29.27 15.30 2.12
C TYR A 56 28.02 14.44 1.97
N VAL A 57 28.27 13.17 1.66
CA VAL A 57 27.27 12.09 1.69
C VAL A 57 27.91 10.78 2.18
N ASN A 58 27.26 10.09 3.11
CA ASN A 58 27.67 8.76 3.50
C ASN A 58 27.09 7.72 2.52
N ARG A 59 27.94 7.11 1.71
CA ARG A 59 27.55 6.15 0.67
C ARG A 59 27.14 4.78 1.20
N ASP A 60 27.41 4.46 2.44
CA ASP A 60 26.91 3.23 3.06
C ASP A 60 25.42 3.35 3.38
N VAL A 61 24.96 4.57 3.70
CA VAL A 61 23.55 4.88 4.04
C VAL A 61 22.77 5.31 2.81
N ILE A 62 23.30 6.24 2.01
CA ILE A 62 22.67 6.75 0.78
C ILE A 62 23.52 6.30 -0.42
N ARG A 63 23.07 5.24 -1.07
CA ARG A 63 23.72 4.66 -2.23
C ARG A 63 23.60 5.58 -3.46
N ALA A 64 24.56 5.49 -4.37
CA ALA A 64 24.43 6.13 -5.66
C ALA A 64 23.32 5.46 -6.49
N TYR A 65 22.64 6.25 -7.32
CA TYR A 65 21.52 5.77 -8.16
C TYR A 65 21.90 4.54 -9.02
N ASN A 66 23.08 4.50 -9.55
CA ASN A 66 23.60 3.41 -10.39
C ASN A 66 24.18 2.22 -9.57
N ASN A 67 24.19 2.31 -8.25
CA ASN A 67 24.66 1.25 -7.36
C ASN A 67 23.70 1.09 -6.16
N PRO A 68 22.43 0.74 -6.37
CA PRO A 68 21.45 0.59 -5.30
C PRO A 68 21.74 -0.64 -4.44
N MET A 69 21.24 -0.67 -3.21
CA MET A 69 21.28 -1.86 -2.34
C MET A 69 20.48 -3.01 -2.94
N MET A 70 19.32 -2.68 -3.52
CA MET A 70 18.40 -3.63 -4.14
C MET A 70 17.84 -3.02 -5.43
N ALA A 71 18.03 -3.71 -6.53
CA ALA A 71 17.38 -3.36 -7.79
C ALA A 71 15.88 -3.74 -7.74
N LYS A 72 15.02 -2.98 -8.43
CA LYS A 72 13.58 -3.22 -8.48
C LYS A 72 12.90 -3.24 -7.10
N ALA A 73 13.45 -2.52 -6.13
CA ALA A 73 12.88 -2.36 -4.79
C ALA A 73 11.93 -1.16 -4.73
N GLY A 74 11.22 -1.04 -3.59
CA GLY A 74 10.31 0.07 -3.31
C GLY A 74 8.86 -0.37 -3.30
N PHE A 75 8.06 0.22 -4.18
CA PHE A 75 6.64 -0.10 -4.33
C PHE A 75 6.34 -0.56 -5.75
N VAL A 76 5.40 -1.49 -5.88
CA VAL A 76 4.80 -1.86 -7.17
C VAL A 76 3.30 -1.61 -7.09
N VAL A 77 2.73 -1.05 -8.15
CA VAL A 77 1.27 -0.98 -8.32
C VAL A 77 0.81 -2.25 -9.02
N LEU A 78 -0.19 -2.87 -8.45
CA LEU A 78 -0.82 -4.10 -8.93
C LEU A 78 -2.25 -3.79 -9.36
N SER A 79 -2.76 -4.53 -10.34
CA SER A 79 -4.15 -4.50 -10.81
C SER A 79 -4.64 -5.91 -11.09
N GLY A 80 -5.92 -6.09 -11.45
CA GLY A 80 -6.45 -7.41 -11.78
C GLY A 80 -7.95 -7.47 -11.60
N ASN A 81 -8.51 -8.67 -11.53
CA ASN A 81 -9.95 -8.83 -11.37
C ASN A 81 -10.46 -8.55 -9.93
N LEU A 82 -9.54 -8.39 -8.97
CA LEU A 82 -9.86 -8.06 -7.58
C LEU A 82 -9.84 -6.53 -7.30
N PHE A 83 -9.13 -5.75 -8.09
CA PHE A 83 -9.03 -4.30 -7.94
C PHE A 83 -8.40 -3.65 -9.17
N ASP A 84 -8.71 -2.39 -9.39
CA ASP A 84 -8.12 -1.58 -10.45
C ASP A 84 -6.70 -1.16 -10.08
N SER A 85 -6.47 -0.91 -8.79
CA SER A 85 -5.13 -0.65 -8.25
C SER A 85 -4.97 -1.12 -6.80
N ALA A 86 -3.78 -1.56 -6.47
CA ALA A 86 -3.28 -1.77 -5.12
C ALA A 86 -1.77 -1.51 -5.09
N VAL A 87 -1.19 -1.35 -3.92
CA VAL A 87 0.25 -1.11 -3.78
C VAL A 87 0.87 -2.23 -2.98
N MET A 88 1.97 -2.80 -3.47
CA MET A 88 2.77 -3.76 -2.71
C MET A 88 4.14 -3.16 -2.37
N LYS A 89 4.54 -3.31 -1.11
CA LYS A 89 5.85 -2.88 -0.60
C LYS A 89 6.89 -3.97 -0.87
N THR A 90 7.56 -3.89 -2.01
CA THR A 90 8.52 -4.92 -2.45
C THR A 90 9.90 -4.80 -1.80
N SER A 91 10.23 -3.64 -1.20
CA SER A 91 11.52 -3.42 -0.53
C SER A 91 11.72 -4.27 0.74
N VAL A 92 10.67 -4.86 1.28
CA VAL A 92 10.71 -5.71 2.48
C VAL A 92 10.54 -7.21 2.16
N ILE A 93 10.52 -7.60 0.88
CA ILE A 93 10.55 -9.00 0.48
C ILE A 93 11.92 -9.58 0.84
N ASP A 94 11.97 -10.39 1.88
CA ASP A 94 13.18 -11.05 2.32
C ASP A 94 13.38 -12.42 1.65
N GLU A 95 14.47 -13.10 1.98
CA GLU A 95 14.79 -14.41 1.41
C GLU A 95 13.80 -15.50 1.85
N LYS A 96 13.24 -15.42 3.07
CA LYS A 96 12.25 -16.38 3.57
C LYS A 96 10.95 -16.26 2.79
N PHE A 97 10.43 -15.04 2.63
CA PHE A 97 9.23 -14.77 1.84
C PHE A 97 9.45 -15.16 0.37
N ARG A 98 10.58 -14.76 -0.21
CA ARG A 98 10.93 -15.12 -1.58
C ARG A 98 11.00 -16.63 -1.78
N GLY A 99 11.66 -17.34 -0.89
CA GLY A 99 11.75 -18.80 -0.93
C GLY A 99 10.40 -19.50 -0.84
N ARG A 100 9.47 -18.95 -0.05
CA ARG A 100 8.14 -19.51 0.17
C ARG A 100 7.18 -19.27 -1.00
N TYR A 101 7.20 -18.06 -1.57
CA TYR A 101 6.17 -17.62 -2.52
C TYR A 101 6.70 -17.34 -3.93
N LEU A 102 7.94 -16.93 -4.10
CA LEU A 102 8.41 -16.27 -5.32
C LEU A 102 9.54 -16.99 -6.03
N SER A 103 9.83 -18.25 -5.65
CA SER A 103 10.97 -19.01 -6.17
C SER A 103 10.58 -20.32 -6.84
N THR A 104 9.33 -20.49 -7.25
CA THR A 104 8.87 -21.67 -7.98
C THR A 104 9.53 -21.69 -9.37
N PRO A 105 10.30 -22.74 -9.74
CA PRO A 105 10.96 -22.81 -11.04
C PRO A 105 9.96 -22.72 -12.20
N GLY A 106 10.20 -21.76 -13.10
CA GLY A 106 9.32 -21.48 -14.25
C GLY A 106 8.13 -20.57 -13.93
N ASP A 107 7.96 -20.17 -12.68
CA ASP A 107 6.93 -19.23 -12.22
C ASP A 107 7.50 -18.26 -11.17
N GLU A 108 8.74 -17.83 -11.36
CA GLU A 108 9.45 -16.94 -10.46
C GLU A 108 8.74 -15.58 -10.37
N ASP A 109 8.78 -14.97 -9.20
CA ASP A 109 8.08 -13.72 -8.87
C ASP A 109 6.54 -13.78 -9.03
N ALA A 110 5.96 -15.00 -9.00
CA ALA A 110 4.53 -15.23 -8.98
C ALA A 110 4.17 -16.39 -8.04
N PHE A 111 2.95 -16.38 -7.50
CA PHE A 111 2.42 -17.46 -6.67
C PHE A 111 0.90 -17.54 -6.69
N GLU A 112 0.39 -18.71 -6.34
CA GLU A 112 -1.02 -18.92 -6.01
C GLU A 112 -1.16 -19.23 -4.53
N ALA A 113 -2.22 -18.70 -3.90
CA ALA A 113 -2.48 -18.89 -2.49
C ALA A 113 -3.98 -18.99 -2.22
N ARG A 114 -4.32 -19.80 -1.22
CA ARG A 114 -5.70 -19.89 -0.72
C ARG A 114 -6.02 -18.67 0.13
N ALA A 115 -7.06 -17.94 -0.20
CA ALA A 115 -7.52 -16.77 0.53
C ALA A 115 -8.17 -17.17 1.87
N ILE A 116 -7.83 -16.42 2.92
CA ILE A 116 -8.50 -16.44 4.23
C ILE A 116 -9.02 -15.03 4.47
N VAL A 117 -10.33 -14.85 4.42
CA VAL A 117 -10.97 -13.52 4.42
C VAL A 117 -11.47 -13.15 5.81
N PHE A 118 -11.13 -11.94 6.24
CA PHE A 118 -11.55 -11.31 7.48
C PHE A 118 -12.33 -10.02 7.22
N GLU A 119 -13.44 -9.85 7.94
CA GLU A 119 -14.33 -8.68 7.87
C GLU A 119 -13.87 -7.58 8.85
N GLY A 120 -12.68 -7.04 8.63
CA GLY A 120 -12.09 -6.02 9.49
C GLY A 120 -11.22 -6.57 10.63
N PRO A 121 -10.60 -5.68 11.41
CA PRO A 121 -9.63 -6.06 12.43
C PRO A 121 -10.22 -6.85 13.58
N GLU A 122 -11.46 -6.59 13.98
CA GLU A 122 -12.14 -7.31 15.06
C GLU A 122 -12.35 -8.77 14.70
N ASP A 123 -12.79 -9.06 13.48
CA ASP A 123 -12.97 -10.42 12.98
C ASP A 123 -11.62 -11.14 12.84
N TYR A 124 -10.60 -10.45 12.34
CA TYR A 124 -9.24 -10.98 12.26
C TYR A 124 -8.74 -11.40 13.66
N HIS A 125 -8.81 -10.52 14.65
CA HIS A 125 -8.35 -10.83 16.00
C HIS A 125 -9.15 -11.98 16.67
N ALA A 126 -10.44 -12.06 16.38
CA ALA A 126 -11.29 -13.13 16.92
C ALA A 126 -11.00 -14.50 16.30
N ARG A 127 -10.60 -14.56 15.02
CA ARG A 127 -10.56 -15.82 14.28
C ARG A 127 -9.17 -16.24 13.76
N ILE A 128 -8.13 -15.44 13.89
CA ILE A 128 -6.81 -15.78 13.31
C ILE A 128 -6.28 -17.12 13.83
N ASN A 129 -6.61 -17.50 15.05
CA ASN A 129 -6.21 -18.77 15.67
C ASN A 129 -7.29 -19.87 15.59
N ASP A 130 -8.35 -19.67 14.78
CA ASP A 130 -9.39 -20.68 14.58
C ASP A 130 -8.88 -21.81 13.65
N PRO A 131 -8.74 -23.06 14.16
CA PRO A 131 -8.24 -24.16 13.35
C PRO A 131 -9.13 -24.50 12.14
N SER A 132 -10.42 -24.14 12.19
CA SER A 132 -11.36 -24.41 11.10
C SER A 132 -11.04 -23.59 9.83
N LEU A 133 -10.26 -22.52 9.94
CA LEU A 133 -9.79 -21.74 8.79
C LEU A 133 -8.70 -22.47 7.99
N GLU A 134 -8.07 -23.50 8.56
CA GLU A 134 -7.02 -24.30 7.92
C GLU A 134 -5.92 -23.43 7.29
N ILE A 135 -5.43 -22.44 8.04
CA ILE A 135 -4.39 -21.51 7.60
C ILE A 135 -3.06 -22.25 7.51
N THR A 136 -2.40 -22.15 6.37
CA THR A 136 -1.10 -22.78 6.10
C THR A 136 -0.06 -21.75 5.65
N ALA A 137 1.19 -22.20 5.51
CA ALA A 137 2.29 -21.36 5.01
C ALA A 137 2.07 -20.83 3.58
N GLN A 138 1.16 -21.42 2.81
CA GLN A 138 0.77 -21.00 1.46
C GLN A 138 -0.54 -20.23 1.41
N SER A 139 -1.10 -19.85 2.56
CA SER A 139 -2.29 -19.01 2.61
C SER A 139 -1.95 -17.55 2.34
N ILE A 140 -2.92 -16.80 1.81
CA ILE A 140 -2.91 -15.33 1.80
C ILE A 140 -4.02 -14.84 2.73
N LEU A 141 -3.64 -14.02 3.71
CA LEU A 141 -4.59 -13.39 4.63
C LEU A 141 -5.18 -12.15 3.96
N VAL A 142 -6.49 -12.05 3.95
CA VAL A 142 -7.20 -10.94 3.32
C VAL A 142 -8.05 -10.24 4.37
N ILE A 143 -7.88 -8.93 4.50
CA ILE A 143 -8.70 -8.08 5.37
C ILE A 143 -9.40 -7.02 4.54
N ARG A 144 -10.72 -6.90 4.71
CA ARG A 144 -11.55 -5.99 3.91
C ARG A 144 -12.43 -5.11 4.78
N GLY A 145 -13.07 -4.10 4.17
CA GLY A 145 -13.89 -3.11 4.87
C GLY A 145 -13.08 -2.06 5.61
N ASN A 146 -11.83 -1.84 5.22
CA ASN A 146 -10.89 -0.93 5.90
C ASN A 146 -10.42 0.22 5.00
N GLY A 147 -11.03 0.37 3.82
CA GLY A 147 -10.83 1.51 2.95
C GLY A 147 -11.53 2.78 3.46
N PRO A 148 -11.44 3.89 2.71
CA PRO A 148 -11.94 5.20 3.14
C PRO A 148 -13.41 5.21 3.57
N VAL A 149 -14.27 4.49 2.85
CA VAL A 149 -15.72 4.41 3.15
C VAL A 149 -16.00 3.36 4.24
N GLY A 150 -15.41 2.17 4.13
CA GLY A 150 -15.64 1.08 5.07
C GLY A 150 -15.18 1.42 6.49
N TYR A 151 -14.00 2.01 6.60
CA TYR A 151 -13.42 2.47 7.85
C TYR A 151 -12.96 3.93 7.68
N PRO A 152 -13.75 4.92 8.08
CA PRO A 152 -13.41 6.33 7.92
C PRO A 152 -12.01 6.67 8.41
N GLY A 153 -11.15 7.19 7.49
CA GLY A 153 -9.74 7.41 7.75
C GLY A 153 -8.82 6.26 7.35
N SER A 154 -9.35 5.14 6.87
CA SER A 154 -8.61 3.98 6.35
C SER A 154 -7.58 3.41 7.33
N ALA A 155 -7.94 2.38 8.07
CA ALA A 155 -7.13 1.82 9.15
C ALA A 155 -5.83 1.16 8.66
N GLU A 156 -4.78 1.21 9.48
CA GLU A 156 -3.48 0.53 9.24
C GLU A 156 -3.52 -0.92 9.73
N VAL A 157 -4.20 -1.79 8.99
CA VAL A 157 -4.49 -3.18 9.42
C VAL A 157 -4.00 -4.26 8.45
N VAL A 158 -3.43 -3.89 7.31
CA VAL A 158 -3.01 -4.85 6.26
C VAL A 158 -1.59 -5.38 6.53
N ASN A 159 -1.29 -5.70 7.77
CA ASN A 159 -0.04 -6.32 8.21
C ASN A 159 -0.33 -7.41 9.25
N MET A 160 -1.23 -8.30 8.89
CA MET A 160 -1.66 -9.41 9.75
C MET A 160 -0.50 -10.36 10.04
N THR A 161 -0.46 -10.85 11.27
CA THR A 161 0.49 -11.90 11.67
C THR A 161 -0.12 -13.28 11.44
N PRO A 162 0.70 -14.32 11.23
CA PRO A 162 0.24 -15.70 11.15
C PRO A 162 -0.42 -16.15 12.46
N PRO A 163 -1.22 -17.24 12.45
CA PRO A 163 -1.69 -17.87 13.68
C PRO A 163 -0.52 -18.39 14.53
N ASP A 164 -0.72 -18.44 15.84
CA ASP A 164 0.30 -18.83 16.81
C ASP A 164 0.94 -20.19 16.50
N ALA A 165 0.19 -21.12 15.94
CA ALA A 165 0.68 -22.44 15.53
C ALA A 165 1.77 -22.34 14.46
N LEU A 166 1.57 -21.53 13.42
CA LEU A 166 2.56 -21.30 12.37
C LEU A 166 3.74 -20.46 12.87
N ALA A 167 3.49 -19.49 13.73
CA ALA A 167 4.55 -18.71 14.36
C ALA A 167 5.49 -19.60 15.21
N ALA A 168 4.94 -20.59 15.93
CA ALA A 168 5.72 -21.57 16.68
C ALA A 168 6.59 -22.49 15.77
N GLU A 169 6.20 -22.66 14.50
CA GLU A 169 6.98 -23.36 13.48
C GLU A 169 8.03 -22.46 12.79
N GLY A 170 8.14 -21.18 13.20
CA GLY A 170 9.08 -20.21 12.65
C GLY A 170 8.60 -19.50 11.39
N ILE A 171 7.29 -19.57 11.11
CA ILE A 171 6.63 -18.79 10.03
C ILE A 171 6.15 -17.48 10.63
N GLU A 172 6.96 -16.45 10.51
CA GLU A 172 6.74 -15.15 11.15
C GLU A 172 5.86 -14.20 10.31
N ASP A 173 5.71 -14.50 9.01
CA ASP A 173 4.94 -13.71 8.06
C ASP A 173 4.18 -14.61 7.06
N LEU A 174 3.04 -14.13 6.60
CA LEU A 174 2.28 -14.66 5.47
C LEU A 174 2.01 -13.53 4.45
N ALA A 175 1.69 -13.91 3.22
CA ALA A 175 1.17 -12.95 2.27
C ALA A 175 -0.11 -12.32 2.82
N CYS A 176 -0.21 -10.99 2.78
CA CYS A 176 -1.37 -10.24 3.26
C CYS A 176 -1.90 -9.33 2.15
N MET A 177 -3.21 -9.12 2.13
CA MET A 177 -3.88 -8.23 1.19
C MET A 177 -5.06 -7.53 1.85
N GLY A 178 -5.33 -6.27 1.46
CA GLY A 178 -6.52 -5.56 1.93
C GLY A 178 -6.73 -4.19 1.30
N ASP A 179 -7.90 -3.63 1.59
CA ASP A 179 -8.29 -2.29 1.16
C ASP A 179 -7.90 -1.18 2.17
N GLY A 180 -7.35 -1.56 3.31
CA GLY A 180 -6.78 -0.65 4.29
C GLY A 180 -5.32 -0.28 3.99
N ARG A 181 -4.72 0.46 4.94
CA ARG A 181 -3.31 0.89 4.92
C ARG A 181 -2.42 -0.08 5.70
N GLN A 182 -1.13 0.13 5.58
CA GLN A 182 -0.10 -0.53 6.38
C GLN A 182 0.85 0.54 6.94
N SER A 183 1.32 0.34 8.17
CA SER A 183 2.35 1.19 8.76
C SER A 183 3.63 1.18 7.91
N GLY A 184 4.25 2.35 7.76
CA GLY A 184 5.54 2.48 7.08
C GLY A 184 6.66 1.70 7.76
N THR A 185 6.53 1.40 9.06
CA THR A 185 7.49 0.61 9.84
C THR A 185 7.28 -0.90 9.74
N SER A 186 6.18 -1.37 9.12
CA SER A 186 5.94 -2.80 8.93
C SER A 186 6.97 -3.43 7.98
N GLY A 187 7.52 -4.57 8.36
CA GLY A 187 8.40 -5.42 7.55
C GLY A 187 7.64 -6.36 6.61
N SER A 188 6.31 -6.42 6.67
CA SER A 188 5.52 -7.32 5.84
C SER A 188 5.36 -6.82 4.41
N PRO A 189 5.59 -7.64 3.39
CA PRO A 189 5.36 -7.32 1.98
C PRO A 189 3.88 -7.46 1.60
N SER A 190 3.01 -6.72 2.29
CA SER A 190 1.56 -6.75 2.07
C SER A 190 1.15 -6.02 0.81
N ILE A 191 0.03 -6.45 0.22
CA ILE A 191 -0.72 -5.77 -0.83
C ILE A 191 -1.79 -4.92 -0.15
N LEU A 192 -1.70 -3.61 -0.24
CA LEU A 192 -2.50 -2.64 0.51
C LEU A 192 -3.19 -1.63 -0.41
N ASN A 193 -4.12 -0.88 0.16
CA ASN A 193 -4.86 0.16 -0.55
C ASN A 193 -5.57 -0.37 -1.80
N ALA A 194 -6.12 -1.59 -1.75
CA ALA A 194 -6.89 -2.14 -2.86
C ALA A 194 -8.10 -1.24 -3.16
N SER A 195 -8.21 -0.83 -4.42
CA SER A 195 -9.21 0.14 -4.89
C SER A 195 -9.80 -0.29 -6.23
N PRO A 196 -11.12 -0.21 -6.42
CA PRO A 196 -12.14 0.20 -5.45
C PRO A 196 -12.18 -0.70 -4.20
N GLU A 197 -12.40 -0.08 -3.03
CA GLU A 197 -12.49 -0.81 -1.77
C GLU A 197 -13.73 -1.74 -1.71
N SER A 198 -13.72 -2.71 -0.80
CA SER A 198 -14.82 -3.66 -0.65
C SER A 198 -16.13 -3.01 -0.21
N ALA A 199 -16.08 -1.94 0.59
CA ALA A 199 -17.27 -1.24 1.08
C ALA A 199 -18.11 -0.58 -0.03
N VAL A 200 -17.53 -0.34 -1.20
CA VAL A 200 -18.23 0.18 -2.39
C VAL A 200 -18.43 -0.90 -3.47
N GLY A 201 -18.15 -2.16 -3.16
CA GLY A 201 -18.32 -3.28 -4.07
C GLY A 201 -17.11 -3.57 -4.96
N GLY A 202 -15.92 -3.11 -4.60
CA GLY A 202 -14.67 -3.54 -5.22
C GLY A 202 -14.47 -5.06 -5.14
N GLY A 203 -13.56 -5.61 -5.94
CA GLY A 203 -13.45 -7.05 -6.09
C GLY A 203 -13.10 -7.82 -4.80
N LEU A 204 -12.49 -7.18 -3.79
CA LEU A 204 -12.33 -7.83 -2.49
C LEU A 204 -13.67 -8.15 -1.80
N ALA A 205 -14.75 -7.43 -2.14
CA ALA A 205 -16.07 -7.66 -1.58
C ALA A 205 -16.66 -9.04 -1.94
N ILE A 206 -16.23 -9.62 -3.06
CA ILE A 206 -16.75 -10.90 -3.56
C ILE A 206 -15.82 -12.08 -3.25
N LEU A 207 -14.65 -11.82 -2.68
CA LEU A 207 -13.69 -12.87 -2.33
C LEU A 207 -14.17 -13.66 -1.11
N GLU A 208 -14.06 -14.98 -1.16
CA GLU A 208 -14.47 -15.87 -0.08
C GLU A 208 -13.28 -16.68 0.45
N THR A 209 -13.32 -17.04 1.74
CA THR A 209 -12.32 -17.98 2.30
C THR A 209 -12.36 -19.30 1.54
N GLY A 210 -11.20 -19.71 1.02
CA GLY A 210 -11.06 -20.92 0.19
C GLY A 210 -10.79 -20.62 -1.29
N ASP A 211 -11.11 -19.43 -1.77
CA ASP A 211 -10.78 -19.03 -3.14
C ASP A 211 -9.28 -19.07 -3.39
N GLN A 212 -8.86 -19.42 -4.59
CA GLN A 212 -7.48 -19.32 -5.04
C GLN A 212 -7.21 -17.93 -5.60
N VAL A 213 -6.17 -17.29 -5.13
CA VAL A 213 -5.69 -15.98 -5.62
C VAL A 213 -4.32 -16.17 -6.24
N ARG A 214 -4.12 -15.67 -7.46
CA ARG A 214 -2.83 -15.59 -8.11
C ARG A 214 -2.27 -14.18 -8.01
N VAL A 215 -1.05 -14.06 -7.51
CA VAL A 215 -0.25 -12.83 -7.50
C VAL A 215 0.90 -13.00 -8.49
N ASP A 216 1.08 -12.10 -9.44
CA ASP A 216 2.13 -12.12 -10.45
C ASP A 216 2.83 -10.76 -10.49
N LEU A 217 4.00 -10.67 -9.89
CA LEU A 217 4.78 -9.42 -9.81
C LEU A 217 5.43 -9.05 -11.15
N ASN A 218 5.63 -10.03 -12.06
CA ASN A 218 6.15 -9.76 -13.40
C ASN A 218 5.10 -9.06 -14.26
N LYS A 219 3.87 -9.54 -14.21
CA LYS A 219 2.72 -8.95 -14.91
C LYS A 219 2.10 -7.79 -14.12
N ARG A 220 2.40 -7.71 -12.83
CA ARG A 220 1.79 -6.76 -11.88
C ARG A 220 0.29 -6.98 -11.74
N THR A 221 -0.13 -8.24 -11.63
CA THR A 221 -1.54 -8.60 -11.51
C THR A 221 -1.83 -9.38 -10.24
N VAL A 222 -3.07 -9.23 -9.76
CA VAL A 222 -3.66 -10.04 -8.69
C VAL A 222 -5.07 -10.42 -9.09
N ASP A 223 -5.28 -11.72 -9.25
CA ASP A 223 -6.52 -12.26 -9.78
C ASP A 223 -7.07 -13.37 -8.89
N VAL A 224 -8.38 -13.35 -8.63
CA VAL A 224 -9.07 -14.53 -8.13
C VAL A 224 -9.26 -15.50 -9.28
N MET A 225 -8.94 -16.77 -9.06
CA MET A 225 -8.97 -17.84 -10.07
C MET A 225 -10.37 -18.45 -10.19
N LEU A 226 -11.36 -17.61 -10.43
CA LEU A 226 -12.76 -17.98 -10.62
C LEU A 226 -13.20 -17.75 -12.06
N PRO A 227 -14.16 -18.53 -12.58
CA PRO A 227 -14.84 -18.22 -13.84
C PRO A 227 -15.52 -16.84 -13.79
N THR A 228 -15.50 -16.12 -14.90
CA THR A 228 -16.13 -14.79 -15.02
C THR A 228 -17.59 -14.80 -14.59
N GLU A 229 -18.33 -15.85 -14.92
CA GLU A 229 -19.74 -16.02 -14.56
C GLU A 229 -19.94 -16.07 -13.04
N GLU A 230 -19.03 -16.71 -12.30
CA GLU A 230 -19.11 -16.75 -10.83
C GLU A 230 -18.74 -15.40 -10.22
N ILE A 231 -17.73 -14.70 -10.77
CA ILE A 231 -17.38 -13.34 -10.35
C ILE A 231 -18.59 -12.41 -10.52
N GLU A 232 -19.23 -12.39 -11.68
CA GLU A 232 -20.37 -11.53 -11.95
C GLU A 232 -21.60 -11.91 -11.11
N LYS A 233 -21.81 -13.18 -10.85
CA LYS A 233 -22.87 -13.66 -9.95
C LYS A 233 -22.65 -13.15 -8.52
N ARG A 234 -21.42 -13.25 -7.98
CA ARG A 234 -21.09 -12.77 -6.65
C ARG A 234 -21.20 -11.24 -6.56
N LYS A 235 -20.75 -10.51 -7.58
CA LYS A 235 -20.93 -9.06 -7.66
C LYS A 235 -22.41 -8.66 -7.66
N ALA A 236 -23.25 -9.36 -8.42
CA ALA A 236 -24.69 -9.10 -8.47
C ALA A 236 -25.40 -9.40 -7.14
N ALA A 237 -24.89 -10.34 -6.36
CA ALA A 237 -25.43 -10.70 -5.04
C ALA A 237 -24.91 -9.80 -3.91
N TRP A 238 -23.82 -9.08 -4.13
CA TRP A 238 -23.17 -8.26 -3.12
C TRP A 238 -24.08 -7.14 -2.60
N LYS A 239 -23.96 -6.87 -1.30
CA LYS A 239 -24.61 -5.74 -0.64
C LYS A 239 -23.62 -5.10 0.31
N ALA A 240 -23.63 -3.78 0.38
CA ALA A 240 -22.79 -3.05 1.31
C ALA A 240 -23.01 -3.55 2.76
N ASN A 241 -21.93 -3.90 3.41
CA ASN A 241 -21.92 -4.39 4.79
C ASN A 241 -20.71 -3.81 5.52
N PHE A 242 -20.91 -2.69 6.20
CA PHE A 242 -19.92 -2.08 7.08
C PHE A 242 -20.62 -1.45 8.28
N PRO A 243 -19.92 -1.28 9.42
CA PRO A 243 -20.50 -0.68 10.62
C PRO A 243 -21.10 0.70 10.35
N GLY A 244 -22.23 1.01 10.96
CA GLY A 244 -22.82 2.32 10.89
C GLY A 244 -21.92 3.41 11.45
N SER A 245 -22.08 4.64 10.97
CA SER A 245 -21.32 5.79 11.47
C SER A 245 -21.63 6.04 12.94
N GLN A 246 -20.59 6.24 13.76
CA GLN A 246 -20.71 6.54 15.19
C GLN A 246 -20.85 8.05 15.45
N THR A 247 -20.44 8.87 14.49
CA THR A 247 -20.46 10.32 14.59
C THR A 247 -20.98 10.95 13.31
N PRO A 248 -21.54 12.18 13.38
CA PRO A 248 -21.92 12.92 12.16
C PRO A 248 -20.75 13.18 11.20
N TRP A 249 -19.54 13.27 11.74
CA TRP A 249 -18.33 13.48 10.94
C TRP A 249 -17.97 12.26 10.08
N GLU A 250 -18.13 11.06 10.61
CA GLU A 250 -17.95 9.82 9.84
C GLU A 250 -18.97 9.71 8.71
N GLU A 251 -20.24 10.09 8.98
CA GLU A 251 -21.29 10.09 7.97
C GLU A 251 -21.01 11.09 6.85
N ILE A 252 -20.59 12.31 7.20
CA ILE A 252 -20.17 13.33 6.24
C ILE A 252 -18.98 12.83 5.43
N TYR A 253 -17.96 12.28 6.08
CA TYR A 253 -16.78 11.77 5.41
C TYR A 253 -17.11 10.64 4.42
N ARG A 254 -17.86 9.62 4.86
CA ARG A 254 -18.28 8.50 4.00
C ARG A 254 -19.08 8.94 2.77
N SER A 255 -19.94 9.95 2.93
CA SER A 255 -20.76 10.45 1.84
C SER A 255 -20.01 11.29 0.81
N MET A 256 -18.78 11.71 1.13
CA MET A 256 -18.01 12.67 0.33
C MET A 256 -16.63 12.16 -0.10
N VAL A 257 -16.10 11.12 0.51
CA VAL A 257 -14.75 10.64 0.21
C VAL A 257 -14.73 9.81 -1.08
N GLY A 258 -13.76 10.11 -1.96
CA GLY A 258 -13.46 9.29 -3.12
C GLY A 258 -12.62 8.06 -2.78
N GLN A 259 -12.30 7.29 -3.79
CA GLN A 259 -11.52 6.05 -3.64
C GLN A 259 -10.00 6.32 -3.63
N LEU A 260 -9.23 5.32 -3.20
CA LEU A 260 -7.77 5.46 -3.03
C LEU A 260 -7.03 5.70 -4.34
N GLU A 261 -7.47 5.13 -5.46
CA GLU A 261 -6.85 5.34 -6.78
C GLU A 261 -6.95 6.79 -7.25
N THR A 262 -7.92 7.54 -6.75
CA THR A 262 -8.09 8.99 -7.00
C THR A 262 -7.60 9.87 -5.86
N GLY A 263 -6.93 9.28 -4.84
CA GLY A 263 -6.30 9.98 -3.74
C GLY A 263 -7.14 10.10 -2.47
N ALA A 264 -8.32 9.45 -2.39
CA ALA A 264 -9.24 9.51 -1.25
C ALA A 264 -9.54 10.96 -0.79
N CYS A 265 -9.64 11.87 -1.76
CA CYS A 265 -10.01 13.26 -1.52
C CYS A 265 -11.48 13.36 -1.20
N LEU A 266 -11.88 14.41 -0.46
CA LEU A 266 -13.28 14.80 -0.39
C LEU A 266 -13.71 15.33 -1.75
N GLU A 267 -14.65 14.66 -2.40
CA GLU A 267 -15.09 14.99 -3.77
C GLU A 267 -15.48 16.48 -3.95
N PRO A 268 -16.21 17.11 -3.01
CA PRO A 268 -16.48 18.54 -3.10
C PRO A 268 -15.22 19.41 -3.08
N ALA A 269 -14.15 18.97 -2.41
CA ALA A 269 -12.91 19.74 -2.32
C ALA A 269 -12.13 19.77 -3.63
N THR A 270 -12.30 18.78 -4.50
CA THR A 270 -11.63 18.73 -5.81
C THR A 270 -12.02 19.89 -6.72
N MET A 271 -13.21 20.47 -6.51
CA MET A 271 -13.68 21.65 -7.25
C MET A 271 -12.93 22.95 -6.87
N PHE A 272 -12.10 22.93 -5.83
CA PHE A 272 -11.41 24.09 -5.29
C PHE A 272 -9.89 24.09 -5.55
N VAL A 273 -9.43 23.26 -6.48
CA VAL A 273 -7.99 23.14 -6.80
C VAL A 273 -7.38 24.49 -7.21
N ASN A 274 -8.13 25.30 -7.95
CA ASN A 274 -7.67 26.62 -8.43
C ASN A 274 -8.50 27.75 -7.82
N VAL A 275 -8.84 27.67 -6.53
CA VAL A 275 -9.75 28.63 -5.89
C VAL A 275 -9.31 30.10 -6.03
N ILE A 276 -8.00 30.37 -5.95
CA ILE A 276 -7.44 31.73 -6.09
C ILE A 276 -7.57 32.23 -7.52
N GLU A 277 -7.31 31.39 -8.52
CA GLU A 277 -7.37 31.74 -9.93
C GLU A 277 -8.80 31.92 -10.44
N GLU A 278 -9.72 31.02 -10.01
CA GLU A 278 -11.08 30.98 -10.51
C GLU A 278 -12.07 31.77 -9.66
N ARG A 279 -11.85 31.90 -8.34
CA ARG A 279 -12.81 32.45 -7.39
C ARG A 279 -12.31 33.66 -6.61
N GLY A 280 -11.04 34.03 -6.79
CA GLY A 280 -10.41 35.13 -6.08
C GLY A 280 -10.09 34.80 -4.62
N GLU A 281 -9.77 35.83 -3.85
CA GLU A 281 -9.49 35.71 -2.41
C GLU A 281 -10.72 35.29 -1.62
N SER A 282 -10.48 34.59 -0.49
CA SER A 282 -11.55 34.25 0.44
C SER A 282 -12.28 35.50 0.91
N ARG A 283 -13.59 35.38 1.16
CA ARG A 283 -14.35 36.47 1.74
C ARG A 283 -13.78 36.82 3.13
N ASP A 284 -13.57 38.11 3.34
CA ASP A 284 -13.21 38.64 4.66
C ASP A 284 -14.34 38.35 5.68
N SER A 285 -13.96 37.88 6.86
CA SER A 285 -14.91 37.56 7.93
C SER A 285 -15.11 38.72 8.92
N HIS A 286 -14.48 39.90 8.70
CA HIS A 286 -14.54 41.05 9.57
C HIS A 286 -15.22 42.25 8.92
#